data_3afa016892459fd8416e05b65ad382bf
#
_entry.id   3afa016892459fd8416e05b65ad382bf
#
_cell.length_a   1.000
_cell.length_b   1.000
_cell.length_c   1.000
_cell.angle_alpha   90.00
_cell.angle_beta   90.00
_cell.angle_gamma   90.00
#
_symmetry.space_group_name_H-M   'P 1'
#
loop_
_entity.id
_entity.type
_entity.pdbx_description
1 polymer ?
#
loop_
_entity_poly.entity_id
_entity_poly.type
_entity_poly.pdbx_seq_one_letter_code
_entity_poly.pdbx_strand_id
1 'polypeptide(L)'
;MEKNRLIQTAIDHLKNSYVPYSHFHVAAALLCKDGSVYTGVNIENAAYTPTVCAERVAFFKAVSEGKREFEAIVVCGGLDGEITDYCPPCGVCRQVMREFCDLDQFRIIVAKSEQDYLEFTLGELLPKGFGPENLQ
;
A
#
# COMPACT_ATOMS: atom_id res chain seq x y z
N MET A 1 -12.72 -7.09 7.56
CA MET A 1 -13.36 -6.36 6.45
C MET A 1 -13.30 -7.21 5.19
N GLU A 2 -14.35 -7.22 4.42
CA GLU A 2 -14.36 -7.96 3.16
C GLU A 2 -13.41 -7.33 2.15
N LYS A 3 -12.83 -8.17 1.30
CA LYS A 3 -11.86 -7.74 0.29
C LYS A 3 -12.45 -6.65 -0.62
N ASN A 4 -13.67 -6.81 -1.09
CA ASN A 4 -14.31 -5.85 -1.99
C ASN A 4 -14.44 -4.47 -1.34
N ARG A 5 -14.78 -4.42 -0.06
CA ARG A 5 -14.89 -3.15 0.66
C ARG A 5 -13.54 -2.50 0.85
N LEU A 6 -12.50 -3.29 1.09
CA LEU A 6 -11.15 -2.78 1.22
C LEU A 6 -10.66 -2.17 -0.10
N ILE A 7 -10.93 -2.86 -1.22
CA ILE A 7 -10.61 -2.36 -2.56
C ILE A 7 -11.33 -1.04 -2.82
N GLN A 8 -12.64 -0.99 -2.55
CA GLN A 8 -13.42 0.23 -2.79
C GLN A 8 -12.94 1.39 -1.92
N THR A 9 -12.54 1.09 -0.67
CA THR A 9 -11.98 2.11 0.23
C THR A 9 -10.74 2.75 -0.38
N ALA A 10 -9.84 1.95 -0.95
CA ALA A 10 -8.65 2.48 -1.61
C ALA A 10 -9.04 3.36 -2.82
N ILE A 11 -9.91 2.84 -3.68
CA ILE A 11 -10.35 3.55 -4.89
C ILE A 11 -10.97 4.91 -4.52
N ASP A 12 -11.81 4.95 -3.49
CA ASP A 12 -12.48 6.17 -3.07
C ASP A 12 -11.51 7.25 -2.58
N HIS A 13 -10.32 6.87 -2.13
CA HIS A 13 -9.31 7.80 -1.64
C HIS A 13 -8.36 8.33 -2.72
N LEU A 14 -8.43 7.76 -3.93
CA LEU A 14 -7.51 8.11 -5.00
C LEU A 14 -7.51 9.62 -5.31
N LYS A 15 -8.68 10.25 -5.22
CA LYS A 15 -8.86 11.71 -5.47
C LYS A 15 -8.10 12.59 -4.47
N ASN A 16 -7.68 12.07 -3.34
CA ASN A 16 -6.98 12.84 -2.30
C ASN A 16 -5.47 12.89 -2.51
N SER A 17 -4.92 12.14 -3.46
CA SER A 17 -3.48 12.15 -3.71
C SER A 17 -3.02 13.51 -4.22
N TYR A 18 -1.81 13.89 -3.81
CA TYR A 18 -1.22 15.17 -4.18
C TYR A 18 -0.06 14.91 -5.15
N VAL A 19 -0.33 15.05 -6.45
CA VAL A 19 0.60 14.64 -7.50
C VAL A 19 0.76 15.69 -8.60
N PRO A 20 1.16 16.93 -8.26
CA PRO A 20 1.26 18.01 -9.24
C PRO A 20 2.35 17.80 -10.28
N TYR A 21 3.30 16.92 -10.04
CA TYR A 21 4.44 16.69 -10.93
C TYR A 21 4.19 15.51 -11.87
N SER A 22 3.85 14.35 -11.33
CA SER A 22 3.66 13.13 -12.14
C SER A 22 2.25 12.98 -12.70
N HIS A 23 1.25 13.55 -12.02
CA HIS A 23 -0.17 13.31 -12.28
C HIS A 23 -0.56 11.83 -12.15
N PHE A 24 0.29 11.01 -11.52
CA PHE A 24 0.02 9.60 -11.29
C PHE A 24 -0.48 9.40 -9.86
N HIS A 25 -1.79 9.20 -9.74
CA HIS A 25 -2.49 9.07 -8.46
C HIS A 25 -2.41 7.63 -7.95
N VAL A 26 -2.03 7.46 -6.68
CA VAL A 26 -2.00 6.14 -6.03
C VAL A 26 -2.70 6.23 -4.69
N ALA A 27 -3.46 5.20 -4.35
CA ALA A 27 -4.10 5.08 -3.06
C ALA A 27 -3.89 3.68 -2.51
N ALA A 28 -3.88 3.57 -1.19
CA ALA A 28 -3.76 2.31 -0.48
C ALA A 28 -4.75 2.23 0.67
N ALA A 29 -5.20 1.02 0.98
CA ALA A 29 -6.01 0.74 2.16
C ALA A 29 -5.36 -0.43 2.89
N LEU A 30 -4.89 -0.18 4.11
CA LEU A 30 -4.19 -1.14 4.95
C LEU A 30 -5.14 -1.69 6.00
N LEU A 31 -5.29 -3.00 6.02
CA LEU A 31 -6.12 -3.70 7.02
C LEU A 31 -5.23 -4.26 8.12
N CYS A 32 -5.52 -3.87 9.35
CA CYS A 32 -4.87 -4.42 10.53
C CYS A 32 -5.60 -5.68 10.99
N LYS A 33 -4.91 -6.54 11.75
CA LYS A 33 -5.51 -7.79 12.26
C LYS A 33 -6.67 -7.53 13.22
N ASP A 34 -6.71 -6.37 13.88
CA ASP A 34 -7.81 -6.00 14.76
C ASP A 34 -9.04 -5.46 14.01
N GLY A 35 -8.98 -5.40 12.68
CA GLY A 35 -10.07 -4.92 11.83
C GLY A 35 -10.01 -3.45 11.48
N SER A 36 -9.10 -2.67 12.08
CA SER A 36 -8.96 -1.25 11.74
C SER A 36 -8.35 -1.09 10.35
N VAL A 37 -8.71 0.01 9.67
CA VAL A 37 -8.27 0.29 8.31
C VAL A 37 -7.62 1.68 8.28
N TYR A 38 -6.45 1.74 7.64
CA TYR A 38 -5.72 2.99 7.44
C TYR A 38 -5.51 3.21 5.95
N THR A 39 -5.92 4.38 5.48
CA THR A 39 -5.75 4.74 4.08
C THR A 39 -4.52 5.59 3.89
N GLY A 40 -3.98 5.58 2.68
CA GLY A 40 -2.90 6.44 2.30
C GLY A 40 -3.00 6.83 0.83
N VAL A 41 -2.41 7.96 0.49
CA VAL A 41 -2.29 8.42 -0.89
C VAL A 41 -0.87 8.90 -1.11
N ASN A 42 -0.42 8.92 -2.35
CA ASN A 42 0.91 9.44 -2.61
C ASN A 42 0.91 10.97 -2.54
N ILE A 43 2.00 11.51 -2.02
CA ILE A 43 2.17 12.95 -1.76
C ILE A 43 3.53 13.36 -2.30
N GLU A 44 3.51 14.12 -3.38
CA GLU A 44 4.74 14.56 -4.05
C GLU A 44 5.28 15.85 -3.45
N ASN A 45 6.55 16.09 -3.70
CA ASN A 45 7.26 17.27 -3.19
C ASN A 45 8.17 17.81 -4.28
N ALA A 46 8.29 19.13 -4.35
CA ALA A 46 9.16 19.80 -5.31
C ALA A 46 10.65 19.40 -5.17
N ALA A 47 11.05 18.96 -3.98
CA ALA A 47 12.41 18.50 -3.72
C ALA A 47 12.63 17.02 -4.08
N TYR A 48 11.60 16.34 -4.56
CA TYR A 48 11.52 14.94 -4.95
C TYR A 48 11.75 13.95 -3.79
N THR A 49 12.88 14.01 -3.12
CA THR A 49 13.25 13.08 -2.04
C THR A 49 12.19 12.94 -0.94
N PRO A 50 11.51 14.01 -0.47
CA PRO A 50 10.45 13.88 0.53
C PRO A 50 9.17 13.24 0.01
N THR A 51 9.05 13.03 -1.29
CA THR A 51 7.88 12.36 -1.88
C THR A 51 7.67 11.00 -1.24
N VAL A 52 6.41 10.70 -0.92
CA VAL A 52 6.05 9.46 -0.23
C VAL A 52 4.97 8.70 -1.01
N CYS A 53 5.10 7.38 -1.06
CA CYS A 53 4.12 6.51 -1.69
C CYS A 53 2.90 6.30 -0.78
N ALA A 54 1.76 5.99 -1.38
CA ALA A 54 0.50 5.76 -0.67
C ALA A 54 0.63 4.68 0.40
N GLU A 55 1.33 3.60 0.10
CA GLU A 55 1.49 2.46 1.01
C GLU A 55 2.21 2.88 2.29
N ARG A 56 3.26 3.71 2.15
CA ARG A 56 4.01 4.18 3.33
C ARG A 56 3.18 5.14 4.17
N VAL A 57 2.36 5.99 3.55
CA VAL A 57 1.45 6.85 4.30
C VAL A 57 0.51 6.02 5.16
N ALA A 58 -0.08 4.97 4.58
CA ALA A 58 -0.98 4.08 5.31
C ALA A 58 -0.27 3.39 6.48
N PHE A 59 0.92 2.81 6.22
CA PHE A 59 1.70 2.14 7.28
C PHE A 59 2.13 3.11 8.37
N PHE A 60 2.64 4.27 8.00
CA PHE A 60 3.15 5.22 8.98
C PHE A 60 2.03 5.78 9.86
N LYS A 61 0.83 6.01 9.29
CA LYS A 61 -0.34 6.38 10.09
C LYS A 61 -0.68 5.29 11.10
N ALA A 62 -0.75 4.05 10.65
CA ALA A 62 -1.09 2.91 11.51
C ALA A 62 -0.05 2.71 12.61
N VAL A 63 1.22 2.71 12.25
CA VAL A 63 2.33 2.52 13.20
C VAL A 63 2.37 3.66 14.22
N SER A 64 2.13 4.90 13.77
CA SER A 64 2.11 6.05 14.67
C SER A 64 0.97 6.00 15.67
N GLU A 65 -0.09 5.24 15.39
CA GLU A 65 -1.21 5.02 16.31
C GLU A 65 -1.06 3.73 17.14
N GLY A 66 0.10 3.10 17.07
CA GLY A 66 0.41 1.93 17.88
C GLY A 66 0.11 0.58 17.24
N LYS A 67 -0.33 0.54 16.00
CA LYS A 67 -0.61 -0.73 15.32
C LYS A 67 0.67 -1.42 14.90
N ARG A 68 0.73 -2.74 15.09
CA ARG A 68 1.92 -3.54 14.78
C ARG A 68 1.60 -4.84 14.05
N GLU A 69 0.31 -5.21 13.94
CA GLU A 69 -0.10 -6.46 13.31
C GLU A 69 -1.02 -6.17 12.13
N PHE A 70 -0.62 -6.60 10.95
CA PHE A 70 -1.26 -6.26 9.70
C PHE A 70 -1.67 -7.52 8.93
N GLU A 71 -2.80 -7.45 8.24
CA GLU A 71 -3.36 -8.58 7.50
C GLU A 71 -3.21 -8.43 6.00
N ALA A 72 -3.53 -7.26 5.45
CA ALA A 72 -3.53 -7.06 4.01
C ALA A 72 -3.43 -5.57 3.65
N ILE A 73 -2.99 -5.30 2.43
CA ILE A 73 -3.02 -3.96 1.86
C ILE A 73 -3.56 -4.04 0.43
N VAL A 74 -4.43 -3.09 0.08
CA VAL A 74 -4.86 -2.89 -1.31
C VAL A 74 -4.11 -1.67 -1.85
N VAL A 75 -3.63 -1.78 -3.08
CA VAL A 75 -2.99 -0.66 -3.81
C VAL A 75 -3.66 -0.51 -5.16
N CYS A 76 -3.99 0.73 -5.52
CA CYS A 76 -4.52 1.05 -6.84
C CYS A 76 -3.96 2.40 -7.30
N GLY A 77 -3.92 2.61 -8.60
CA GLY A 77 -3.42 3.88 -9.11
C GLY A 77 -3.47 4.00 -10.62
N GLY A 78 -3.33 5.23 -11.09
CA GLY A 78 -3.30 5.49 -12.51
C GLY A 78 -3.08 6.96 -12.84
N LEU A 79 -2.66 7.20 -14.07
CA LEU A 79 -2.43 8.54 -14.60
C LEU A 79 -3.73 9.34 -14.60
N ASP A 80 -3.68 10.56 -14.13
CA ASP A 80 -4.83 11.46 -14.02
C ASP A 80 -5.98 10.89 -13.18
N GLY A 81 -5.69 9.89 -12.33
CA GLY A 81 -6.69 9.25 -11.49
C GLY A 81 -7.49 8.16 -12.19
N GLU A 82 -7.13 7.81 -13.41
CA GLU A 82 -7.80 6.74 -14.17
C GLU A 82 -7.03 5.42 -14.00
N ILE A 83 -7.68 4.42 -13.41
CA ILE A 83 -7.07 3.11 -13.20
C ILE A 83 -7.22 2.31 -14.49
N THR A 84 -6.11 2.16 -15.22
CA THR A 84 -6.09 1.41 -16.48
C THR A 84 -5.26 0.13 -16.39
N ASP A 85 -4.43 0.01 -15.36
CA ASP A 85 -3.57 -1.14 -15.18
C ASP A 85 -3.32 -1.39 -13.69
N TYR A 86 -2.67 -2.49 -13.37
CA TYR A 86 -2.25 -2.82 -12.01
C TYR A 86 -1.08 -1.92 -11.59
N CYS A 87 -1.14 -1.42 -10.35
CA CYS A 87 -0.12 -0.54 -9.79
C CYS A 87 0.54 -1.24 -8.60
N PRO A 88 1.60 -2.05 -8.82
CA PRO A 88 2.25 -2.76 -7.72
C PRO A 88 3.05 -1.80 -6.84
N PRO A 89 3.28 -2.16 -5.57
CA PRO A 89 4.07 -1.34 -4.67
C PRO A 89 5.53 -1.28 -5.09
N CYS A 90 6.15 -0.12 -4.95
CA CYS A 90 7.57 0.04 -5.26
C CYS A 90 8.45 -0.73 -4.27
N GLY A 91 9.74 -0.86 -4.60
CA GLY A 91 10.67 -1.60 -3.74
C GLY A 91 10.83 -1.02 -2.35
N VAL A 92 10.81 0.31 -2.22
CA VAL A 92 10.90 0.97 -0.91
C VAL A 92 9.71 0.60 -0.04
N CYS A 93 8.49 0.61 -0.61
CA CYS A 93 7.29 0.22 0.13
C CYS A 93 7.31 -1.26 0.52
N ARG A 94 7.80 -2.13 -0.36
CA ARG A 94 7.96 -3.56 -0.04
C ARG A 94 8.92 -3.76 1.13
N GLN A 95 9.99 -2.98 1.18
CA GLN A 95 10.94 -3.02 2.30
C GLN A 95 10.29 -2.55 3.61
N VAL A 96 9.48 -1.50 3.56
CA VAL A 96 8.73 -1.04 4.74
C VAL A 96 7.78 -2.14 5.23
N MET A 97 7.09 -2.80 4.32
CA MET A 97 6.21 -3.93 4.68
C MET A 97 7.00 -5.06 5.35
N ARG A 98 8.22 -5.32 4.90
CA ARG A 98 9.08 -6.38 5.45
C ARG A 98 9.40 -6.18 6.93
N GLU A 99 9.46 -4.93 7.38
CA GLU A 99 9.71 -4.62 8.79
C GLU A 99 8.57 -5.09 9.69
N PHE A 100 7.34 -4.99 9.23
CA PHE A 100 6.15 -5.16 10.06
C PHE A 100 5.31 -6.38 9.73
N CYS A 101 5.53 -7.03 8.59
CA CYS A 101 4.61 -8.05 8.07
C CYS A 101 5.31 -9.38 7.86
N ASP A 102 4.53 -10.45 8.02
CA ASP A 102 4.98 -11.81 7.77
C ASP A 102 5.04 -12.07 6.27
N LEU A 103 6.13 -12.69 5.81
CA LEU A 103 6.34 -12.97 4.38
C LEU A 103 5.28 -13.88 3.78
N ASP A 104 4.75 -14.83 4.56
CA ASP A 104 3.83 -15.84 4.05
C ASP A 104 2.36 -15.49 4.28
N GLN A 105 2.07 -14.64 5.28
CA GLN A 105 0.70 -14.35 5.71
C GLN A 105 0.16 -13.04 5.19
N PHE A 106 1.01 -12.02 5.05
CA PHE A 106 0.55 -10.70 4.62
C PHE A 106 0.17 -10.71 3.15
N ARG A 107 -1.02 -10.19 2.82
CA ARG A 107 -1.55 -10.17 1.45
C ARG A 107 -1.45 -8.78 0.84
N ILE A 108 -0.94 -8.72 -0.37
CA ILE A 108 -0.85 -7.50 -1.16
C ILE A 108 -1.81 -7.66 -2.34
N ILE A 109 -2.83 -6.83 -2.37
CA ILE A 109 -3.88 -6.85 -3.38
C ILE A 109 -3.66 -5.65 -4.30
N VAL A 110 -3.35 -5.93 -5.56
CA VAL A 110 -3.11 -4.90 -6.58
C VAL A 110 -4.36 -4.83 -7.44
N ALA A 111 -5.15 -3.77 -7.26
CA ALA A 111 -6.51 -3.75 -7.78
C ALA A 111 -6.70 -2.76 -8.92
N LYS A 112 -7.50 -3.17 -9.91
CA LYS A 112 -8.07 -2.27 -10.92
C LYS A 112 -9.51 -1.95 -10.56
N SER A 113 -10.21 -2.91 -9.99
CA SER A 113 -11.60 -2.78 -9.53
C SER A 113 -11.89 -3.88 -8.52
N GLU A 114 -13.10 -3.88 -7.95
CA GLU A 114 -13.52 -4.94 -7.03
C GLU A 114 -13.53 -6.32 -7.69
N GLN A 115 -13.69 -6.38 -9.00
CA GLN A 115 -13.78 -7.63 -9.76
C GLN A 115 -12.47 -8.01 -10.47
N ASP A 116 -11.52 -7.07 -10.56
CA ASP A 116 -10.28 -7.29 -11.32
C ASP A 116 -9.08 -6.88 -10.48
N TYR A 117 -8.45 -7.86 -9.84
CA TYR A 117 -7.29 -7.63 -8.98
C TYR A 117 -6.36 -8.84 -8.99
N LEU A 118 -5.11 -8.60 -8.61
CA LEU A 118 -4.11 -9.63 -8.37
C LEU A 118 -3.81 -9.67 -6.88
N GLU A 119 -3.51 -10.84 -6.36
CA GLU A 119 -3.19 -11.01 -4.94
C GLU A 119 -1.88 -11.77 -4.77
N PHE A 120 -1.00 -11.25 -3.94
CA PHE A 120 0.32 -11.82 -3.69
C PHE A 120 0.59 -11.89 -2.19
N THR A 121 1.48 -12.80 -1.79
CA THR A 121 2.12 -12.71 -0.48
C THR A 121 3.26 -11.69 -0.57
N LEU A 122 3.69 -11.16 0.57
CA LEU A 122 4.86 -10.29 0.61
C LEU A 122 6.10 -11.04 0.11
N GLY A 123 6.23 -12.33 0.47
CA GLY A 123 7.37 -13.14 0.02
C GLY A 123 7.46 -13.28 -1.49
N GLU A 124 6.32 -13.31 -2.18
CA GLU A 124 6.30 -13.34 -3.64
C GLU A 124 6.79 -12.04 -4.27
N LEU A 125 6.54 -10.90 -3.62
CA LEU A 125 6.92 -9.58 -4.14
C LEU A 125 8.27 -9.08 -3.61
N LEU A 126 8.81 -9.72 -2.58
CA LEU A 126 10.14 -9.40 -2.04
C LEU A 126 10.89 -10.69 -1.70
N PRO A 127 11.24 -11.50 -2.71
CA PRO A 127 11.93 -12.76 -2.46
C PRO A 127 13.28 -12.51 -1.78
N LYS A 128 13.56 -13.27 -0.71
CA LYS A 128 14.81 -13.18 0.05
C LYS A 128 15.08 -11.76 0.58
N GLY A 129 14.01 -11.06 0.94
CA GLY A 129 14.10 -9.69 1.42
C GLY A 129 14.78 -9.59 2.76
N PHE A 130 15.62 -8.55 2.92
CA PHE A 130 16.27 -8.24 4.19
C PHE A 130 15.24 -7.75 5.21
N GLY A 131 15.30 -8.25 6.42
CA GLY A 131 14.34 -7.89 7.46
C GLY A 131 14.92 -7.96 8.85
N PRO A 132 14.07 -7.71 9.87
CA PRO A 132 14.53 -7.65 11.27
C PRO A 132 15.27 -8.89 11.73
N GLU A 133 14.89 -10.07 11.26
CA GLU A 133 15.54 -11.34 11.62
C GLU A 133 17.00 -11.39 11.21
N ASN A 134 17.37 -10.64 10.16
CA ASN A 134 18.76 -10.62 9.69
C ASN A 134 19.69 -9.87 10.63
N LEU A 135 19.14 -9.09 11.56
CA LEU A 135 19.92 -8.32 12.55
C LEU A 135 19.94 -8.96 13.93
N GLN A 136 19.33 -10.12 14.07
CA GLN A 136 19.27 -10.85 15.35
C GLN A 136 20.37 -11.88 15.48
#